data_09c14731cd2668db94ca65e5c0d7aed0
#
_entry.id   09c14731cd2668db94ca65e5c0d7aed0
#
_cell.length_a   1.000
_cell.length_b   1.000
_cell.length_c   1.000
_cell.angle_alpha   90.00
_cell.angle_beta   90.00
_cell.angle_gamma   90.00
#
_symmetry.space_group_name_H-M   'P 1'
#
loop_
_entity.id
_entity.type
_entity.pdbx_description
1 polymer ?
#
loop_
_entity_poly.entity_id
_entity_poly.type
_entity_poly.pdbx_seq_one_letter_code
_entity_poly.pdbx_strand_id
1 'polypeptide(L)'
;MIYAQPGSDNAVVNFKSHYDNYIGGEWVKPVSGEYFDNISPVNGQAYCKVARSSAADINLALDAAHSVRYQWAKTSVTERANILLKIADRIEAHLEELAVAETWENGKPVRETLAADLPLVVDHFRYFAGCIRAQEGSAAELDANTASYHFPEPIGVVGQIIPWNFPTLMAAWKLAPALAAGCCVVLKPAEQTPTSILVLMEKIGDLIPAGVVNVVNGFGAEAGQALATSNRIAKLAFTGSTEVGNHILKCAAESLIPSTVELGGKSPNIYFPDVFDHEDAYLDKCIEGTLLAFFNQGEVCTCPSRVLVHESIYDQFIAKVAERAKSIKQGNPLDTNTQVGAQASQEQFDKILSYLEIGRQEGAKVVFGGEIAKQEDDLATGYYIQPTLLQGHNKMRVFQEEIFGPVIAVTTFKDEAEALAIANDTEYGLGAGVWTRDQNLAYRMGRNIEAGRIWINCYHAYPAHAAFGGYKKSGIGRETHKMMLNHYQNTKNLLISYDVNPLGFF
;
A
#
# COMPACT_ATOMS: atom_id res chain seq x y z
N MET A 1 -19.01 18.16 8.06
CA MET A 1 -18.10 18.62 9.13
C MET A 1 -16.77 18.97 8.48
N ILE A 2 -16.13 20.06 8.89
CA ILE A 2 -14.79 20.43 8.41
C ILE A 2 -13.88 20.44 9.63
N TYR A 3 -12.79 19.65 9.55
CA TYR A 3 -11.76 19.68 10.59
C TYR A 3 -10.96 20.96 10.49
N ALA A 4 -10.56 21.50 11.65
CA ALA A 4 -9.67 22.65 11.69
C ALA A 4 -8.28 22.27 11.14
N GLN A 5 -7.68 23.18 10.39
CA GLN A 5 -6.33 22.99 9.84
C GLN A 5 -5.32 22.76 10.97
N PRO A 6 -4.41 21.80 10.85
CA PRO A 6 -3.34 21.63 11.82
C PRO A 6 -2.58 22.93 12.07
N GLY A 7 -2.33 23.23 13.35
CA GLY A 7 -1.70 24.48 13.78
C GLY A 7 -2.64 25.64 14.01
N SER A 8 -3.94 25.50 13.72
CA SER A 8 -4.97 26.48 14.06
C SER A 8 -5.66 26.17 15.39
N ASP A 9 -6.47 27.12 15.90
CA ASP A 9 -7.28 26.90 17.09
C ASP A 9 -8.26 25.73 16.89
N ASN A 10 -8.38 24.86 17.89
CA ASN A 10 -9.21 23.65 17.89
C ASN A 10 -8.80 22.56 16.87
N ALA A 11 -7.57 22.61 16.35
CA ALA A 11 -7.07 21.52 15.53
C ALA A 11 -6.97 20.21 16.33
N VAL A 12 -7.39 19.09 15.71
CA VAL A 12 -7.34 17.75 16.30
C VAL A 12 -5.88 17.28 16.40
N VAL A 13 -5.03 17.72 15.46
CA VAL A 13 -3.60 17.43 15.44
C VAL A 13 -2.80 18.71 15.27
N ASN A 14 -1.69 18.81 16.03
CA ASN A 14 -0.71 19.85 15.87
C ASN A 14 0.67 19.22 15.65
N PHE A 15 1.26 19.47 14.51
CA PHE A 15 2.57 18.95 14.19
C PHE A 15 3.68 19.70 14.95
N LYS A 16 4.74 18.98 15.30
CA LYS A 16 5.97 19.59 15.81
C LYS A 16 6.67 20.37 14.70
N SER A 17 7.45 21.37 15.05
CA SER A 17 8.26 22.09 14.06
C SER A 17 9.34 21.21 13.42
N HIS A 18 9.82 20.18 14.16
CA HIS A 18 10.83 19.21 13.72
C HIS A 18 10.47 17.81 14.21
N TYR A 19 10.68 16.83 13.33
CA TYR A 19 10.60 15.41 13.65
C TYR A 19 11.94 14.74 13.44
N ASP A 20 12.41 14.08 14.49
CA ASP A 20 13.62 13.27 14.51
C ASP A 20 13.34 11.84 14.03
N ASN A 21 14.37 11.00 13.91
CA ASN A 21 14.22 9.57 13.74
C ASN A 21 13.72 8.91 15.04
N TYR A 22 13.02 7.77 14.93
CA TYR A 22 12.67 6.94 16.08
C TYR A 22 13.56 5.70 16.10
N ILE A 23 14.56 5.67 16.98
CA ILE A 23 15.59 4.62 17.01
C ILE A 23 15.79 4.15 18.45
N GLY A 24 15.75 2.83 18.66
CA GLY A 24 16.01 2.26 19.99
C GLY A 24 14.99 2.63 21.07
N GLY A 25 13.78 3.04 20.66
CA GLY A 25 12.74 3.52 21.57
C GLY A 25 12.80 5.02 21.87
N GLU A 26 13.72 5.75 21.26
CA GLU A 26 13.98 7.16 21.53
C GLU A 26 13.90 8.00 20.23
N TRP A 27 13.64 9.31 20.40
CA TRP A 27 13.71 10.28 19.31
C TRP A 27 15.15 10.76 19.14
N VAL A 28 15.76 10.45 17.99
CA VAL A 28 17.18 10.64 17.71
C VAL A 28 17.37 11.59 16.54
N LYS A 29 18.08 12.69 16.76
CA LYS A 29 18.43 13.63 15.69
C LYS A 29 19.24 12.94 14.58
N PRO A 30 19.09 13.37 13.31
CA PRO A 30 19.95 12.86 12.25
C PRO A 30 21.42 13.17 12.55
N VAL A 31 22.31 12.21 12.26
CA VAL A 31 23.75 12.33 12.56
C VAL A 31 24.37 13.57 11.91
N SER A 32 23.90 13.92 10.71
CA SER A 32 24.33 15.15 10.02
C SER A 32 23.79 16.44 10.64
N GLY A 33 22.73 16.37 11.43
CA GLY A 33 21.95 17.52 11.88
C GLY A 33 21.09 18.17 10.80
N GLU A 34 20.97 17.55 9.62
CA GLU A 34 20.19 18.08 8.50
C GLU A 34 18.73 17.65 8.56
N TYR A 35 17.85 18.53 8.08
CA TYR A 35 16.41 18.31 7.97
C TYR A 35 15.92 18.78 6.60
N PHE A 36 14.82 18.22 6.13
CA PHE A 36 14.11 18.69 4.93
C PHE A 36 12.70 19.14 5.28
N ASP A 37 12.14 20.02 4.47
CA ASP A 37 10.78 20.52 4.63
C ASP A 37 9.78 19.44 4.20
N ASN A 38 8.77 19.17 5.02
CA ASN A 38 7.63 18.37 4.65
C ASN A 38 6.50 19.30 4.18
N ILE A 39 6.06 19.10 2.93
CA ILE A 39 5.08 19.95 2.25
C ILE A 39 3.71 19.30 2.30
N SER A 40 2.70 20.02 2.77
CA SER A 40 1.33 19.57 2.62
C SER A 40 0.85 19.83 1.18
N PRO A 41 0.38 18.80 0.45
CA PRO A 41 -0.15 18.98 -0.89
C PRO A 41 -1.48 19.74 -0.90
N VAL A 42 -2.12 19.86 0.24
CA VAL A 42 -3.40 20.56 0.40
C VAL A 42 -3.27 22.04 0.03
N ASN A 43 -2.15 22.65 0.40
CA ASN A 43 -1.90 24.08 0.14
C ASN A 43 -0.50 24.37 -0.40
N GLY A 44 0.32 23.34 -0.69
CA GLY A 44 1.68 23.50 -1.21
C GLY A 44 2.68 24.14 -0.23
N GLN A 45 2.36 24.19 1.08
CA GLN A 45 3.19 24.86 2.09
C GLN A 45 3.91 23.85 2.99
N ALA A 46 5.14 24.22 3.39
CA ALA A 46 5.85 23.47 4.42
C ALA A 46 5.15 23.66 5.78
N TYR A 47 4.92 22.56 6.49
CA TYR A 47 4.29 22.59 7.82
C TYR A 47 5.17 22.05 8.93
N CYS A 48 6.23 21.31 8.61
CA CYS A 48 7.24 20.85 9.55
C CYS A 48 8.54 20.50 8.82
N LYS A 49 9.59 20.21 9.60
CA LYS A 49 10.84 19.65 9.08
C LYS A 49 11.04 18.24 9.60
N VAL A 50 11.61 17.36 8.76
CA VAL A 50 11.85 15.96 9.08
C VAL A 50 13.32 15.62 8.89
N ALA A 51 13.86 14.73 9.72
CA ALA A 51 15.25 14.31 9.68
C ALA A 51 15.68 13.85 8.29
N ARG A 52 16.76 14.42 7.74
CA ARG A 52 17.44 13.95 6.54
C ARG A 52 18.58 13.03 6.93
N SER A 53 18.29 11.74 6.86
CA SER A 53 19.19 10.70 7.33
C SER A 53 20.07 10.13 6.23
N SER A 54 21.19 9.60 6.65
CA SER A 54 22.21 8.97 5.82
C SER A 54 22.44 7.50 6.21
N ALA A 55 23.46 6.88 5.65
CA ALA A 55 23.90 5.54 6.03
C ALA A 55 24.32 5.45 7.52
N ALA A 56 24.76 6.54 8.12
CA ALA A 56 25.12 6.57 9.55
C ALA A 56 23.89 6.35 10.44
N ASP A 57 22.76 6.98 10.11
CA ASP A 57 21.50 6.83 10.84
C ASP A 57 20.90 5.43 10.66
N ILE A 58 20.97 4.89 9.44
CA ILE A 58 20.59 3.49 9.17
C ILE A 58 21.41 2.52 10.01
N ASN A 59 22.72 2.75 10.15
CA ASN A 59 23.57 1.90 10.99
C ASN A 59 23.20 1.99 12.47
N LEU A 60 22.87 3.16 13.00
CA LEU A 60 22.36 3.32 14.37
C LEU A 60 21.07 2.51 14.59
N ALA A 61 20.15 2.59 13.65
CA ALA A 61 18.89 1.82 13.70
C ALA A 61 19.14 0.30 13.63
N LEU A 62 20.08 -0.13 12.80
CA LEU A 62 20.50 -1.53 12.73
C LEU A 62 21.20 -1.99 14.01
N ASP A 63 22.03 -1.15 14.63
CA ASP A 63 22.64 -1.46 15.94
C ASP A 63 21.57 -1.66 17.00
N ALA A 64 20.59 -0.77 17.08
CA ALA A 64 19.46 -0.90 18.00
C ALA A 64 18.67 -2.20 17.75
N ALA A 65 18.33 -2.50 16.50
CA ALA A 65 17.61 -3.71 16.14
C ALA A 65 18.40 -5.00 16.48
N HIS A 66 19.70 -5.03 16.15
CA HIS A 66 20.55 -6.19 16.42
C HIS A 66 20.78 -6.43 17.92
N SER A 67 20.79 -5.37 18.74
CA SER A 67 20.97 -5.50 20.19
C SER A 67 19.86 -6.29 20.88
N VAL A 68 18.63 -6.28 20.32
CA VAL A 68 17.44 -6.89 20.95
C VAL A 68 16.88 -8.07 20.16
N ARG A 69 17.32 -8.34 18.93
CA ARG A 69 16.70 -9.33 18.03
C ARG A 69 16.53 -10.71 18.63
N TYR A 70 17.52 -11.20 19.37
CA TYR A 70 17.47 -12.54 19.97
C TYR A 70 16.51 -12.61 21.16
N GLN A 71 16.41 -11.55 21.94
CA GLN A 71 15.45 -11.46 23.04
C GLN A 71 14.02 -11.40 22.47
N TRP A 72 13.80 -10.53 21.47
CA TRP A 72 12.51 -10.40 20.81
C TRP A 72 12.06 -11.69 20.13
N ALA A 73 12.94 -12.37 19.40
CA ALA A 73 12.67 -13.66 18.76
C ALA A 73 12.24 -14.77 19.75
N LYS A 74 12.70 -14.69 21.01
CA LYS A 74 12.35 -15.65 22.06
C LYS A 74 11.10 -15.26 22.85
N THR A 75 10.55 -14.09 22.60
CA THR A 75 9.27 -13.67 23.21
C THR A 75 8.18 -14.63 22.82
N SER A 76 7.31 -15.00 23.75
CA SER A 76 6.23 -15.94 23.47
C SER A 76 5.26 -15.40 22.41
N VAL A 77 4.66 -16.30 21.62
CA VAL A 77 3.64 -15.90 20.62
C VAL A 77 2.47 -15.17 21.28
N THR A 78 2.12 -15.55 22.52
CA THR A 78 1.06 -14.89 23.30
C THR A 78 1.42 -13.44 23.61
N GLU A 79 2.65 -13.18 24.04
CA GLU A 79 3.12 -11.84 24.37
C GLU A 79 3.16 -10.95 23.11
N ARG A 80 3.72 -11.43 21.99
CA ARG A 80 3.72 -10.70 20.72
C ARG A 80 2.29 -10.39 20.24
N ALA A 81 1.39 -11.37 20.29
CA ALA A 81 -0.01 -11.16 19.95
C ALA A 81 -0.67 -10.10 20.83
N ASN A 82 -0.42 -10.12 22.15
CA ASN A 82 -0.97 -9.12 23.07
C ASN A 82 -0.42 -7.71 22.79
N ILE A 83 0.85 -7.58 22.40
CA ILE A 83 1.41 -6.28 21.97
C ILE A 83 0.69 -5.77 20.71
N LEU A 84 0.49 -6.62 19.71
CA LEU A 84 -0.24 -6.26 18.48
C LEU A 84 -1.68 -5.82 18.77
N LEU A 85 -2.39 -6.51 19.68
CA LEU A 85 -3.74 -6.11 20.10
C LEU A 85 -3.73 -4.74 20.79
N LYS A 86 -2.77 -4.49 21.69
CA LYS A 86 -2.63 -3.19 22.34
C LYS A 86 -2.32 -2.06 21.35
N ILE A 87 -1.50 -2.35 20.33
CA ILE A 87 -1.23 -1.41 19.24
C ILE A 87 -2.52 -1.08 18.50
N ALA A 88 -3.30 -2.09 18.11
CA ALA A 88 -4.58 -1.92 17.44
C ALA A 88 -5.56 -1.07 18.26
N ASP A 89 -5.71 -1.38 19.55
CA ASP A 89 -6.60 -0.67 20.46
C ASP A 89 -6.15 0.79 20.67
N ARG A 90 -4.83 1.04 20.72
CA ARG A 90 -4.27 2.38 20.84
C ARG A 90 -4.50 3.21 19.55
N ILE A 91 -4.34 2.61 18.37
CA ILE A 91 -4.64 3.24 17.08
C ILE A 91 -6.12 3.58 16.99
N GLU A 92 -7.00 2.66 17.35
CA GLU A 92 -8.45 2.87 17.35
C GLU A 92 -8.86 4.01 18.30
N ALA A 93 -8.22 4.11 19.48
CA ALA A 93 -8.46 5.19 20.43
C ALA A 93 -8.01 6.58 19.94
N HIS A 94 -7.05 6.64 19.01
CA HIS A 94 -6.52 7.87 18.39
C HIS A 94 -6.86 7.99 16.90
N LEU A 95 -7.89 7.25 16.44
CA LEU A 95 -8.21 7.11 15.01
C LEU A 95 -8.42 8.47 14.34
N GLU A 96 -9.15 9.37 14.95
CA GLU A 96 -9.47 10.69 14.40
C GLU A 96 -8.20 11.56 14.24
N GLU A 97 -7.34 11.59 15.25
CA GLU A 97 -6.08 12.33 15.21
C GLU A 97 -5.14 11.81 14.10
N LEU A 98 -5.00 10.49 14.01
CA LEU A 98 -4.18 9.84 13.00
C LEU A 98 -4.74 10.04 11.59
N ALA A 99 -6.07 9.99 11.43
CA ALA A 99 -6.74 10.23 10.16
C ALA A 99 -6.54 11.66 9.64
N VAL A 100 -6.66 12.66 10.52
CA VAL A 100 -6.43 14.07 10.16
C VAL A 100 -4.96 14.31 9.83
N ALA A 101 -4.02 13.68 10.58
CA ALA A 101 -2.59 13.77 10.30
C ALA A 101 -2.25 13.24 8.92
N GLU A 102 -2.73 12.05 8.57
CA GLU A 102 -2.50 11.44 7.26
C GLU A 102 -3.15 12.24 6.13
N THR A 103 -4.37 12.73 6.34
CA THR A 103 -5.07 13.59 5.37
C THR A 103 -4.29 14.85 5.05
N TRP A 104 -3.77 15.54 6.05
CA TRP A 104 -3.02 16.78 5.85
C TRP A 104 -1.69 16.57 5.13
N GLU A 105 -1.02 15.47 5.43
CA GLU A 105 0.26 15.12 4.84
C GLU A 105 0.14 14.60 3.41
N ASN A 106 -0.85 13.75 3.14
CA ASN A 106 -1.01 13.05 1.87
C ASN A 106 -1.91 13.78 0.86
N GLY A 107 -2.86 14.57 1.35
CA GLY A 107 -3.86 15.25 0.52
C GLY A 107 -5.15 14.47 0.29
N LYS A 108 -5.27 13.21 0.71
CA LYS A 108 -6.48 12.41 0.58
C LYS A 108 -7.62 12.91 1.47
N PRO A 109 -8.89 12.70 1.09
CA PRO A 109 -10.03 13.13 1.89
C PRO A 109 -10.07 12.45 3.27
N VAL A 110 -10.34 13.23 4.31
CA VAL A 110 -10.45 12.72 5.69
C VAL A 110 -11.57 11.67 5.85
N ARG A 111 -12.59 11.70 5.00
CA ARG A 111 -13.62 10.65 4.96
C ARG A 111 -13.02 9.26 4.63
N GLU A 112 -11.97 9.21 3.84
CA GLU A 112 -11.30 7.96 3.45
C GLU A 112 -10.37 7.47 4.56
N THR A 113 -9.57 8.36 5.15
CA THR A 113 -8.69 7.98 6.26
C THR A 113 -9.49 7.50 7.48
N LEU A 114 -10.64 8.13 7.77
CA LEU A 114 -11.54 7.74 8.87
C LEU A 114 -12.29 6.43 8.62
N ALA A 115 -12.77 6.21 7.38
CA ALA A 115 -13.67 5.09 7.09
C ALA A 115 -12.97 3.87 6.48
N ALA A 116 -11.77 4.02 5.91
CA ALA A 116 -11.04 2.96 5.22
C ALA A 116 -9.63 2.77 5.80
N ASP A 117 -8.74 3.75 5.69
CA ASP A 117 -7.32 3.55 5.95
C ASP A 117 -7.04 3.14 7.40
N LEU A 118 -7.43 3.95 8.37
CA LEU A 118 -7.16 3.68 9.78
C LEU A 118 -7.90 2.45 10.33
N PRO A 119 -9.19 2.20 9.98
CA PRO A 119 -9.85 0.94 10.32
C PRO A 119 -9.14 -0.30 9.77
N LEU A 120 -8.60 -0.24 8.54
CA LEU A 120 -7.80 -1.33 7.97
C LEU A 120 -6.46 -1.51 8.70
N VAL A 121 -5.81 -0.43 9.13
CA VAL A 121 -4.61 -0.50 9.98
C VAL A 121 -4.91 -1.30 11.26
N VAL A 122 -5.99 -0.97 11.95
CA VAL A 122 -6.44 -1.66 13.18
C VAL A 122 -6.71 -3.14 12.90
N ASP A 123 -7.46 -3.44 11.82
CA ASP A 123 -7.81 -4.82 11.42
C ASP A 123 -6.56 -5.67 11.14
N HIS A 124 -5.55 -5.11 10.47
CA HIS A 124 -4.32 -5.84 10.15
C HIS A 124 -3.52 -6.22 11.40
N PHE A 125 -3.38 -5.34 12.37
CA PHE A 125 -2.72 -5.69 13.63
C PHE A 125 -3.49 -6.75 14.40
N ARG A 126 -4.83 -6.66 14.48
CA ARG A 126 -5.69 -7.67 15.10
C ARG A 126 -5.62 -9.01 14.40
N TYR A 127 -5.64 -8.99 13.06
CA TYR A 127 -5.55 -10.21 12.26
C TYR A 127 -4.25 -10.96 12.50
N PHE A 128 -3.08 -10.29 12.42
CA PHE A 128 -1.79 -10.96 12.63
C PHE A 128 -1.57 -11.37 14.09
N ALA A 129 -2.18 -10.71 15.06
CA ALA A 129 -2.23 -11.20 16.45
C ALA A 129 -2.95 -12.54 16.54
N GLY A 130 -4.05 -12.73 15.80
CA GLY A 130 -4.75 -14.01 15.68
C GLY A 130 -3.93 -15.06 14.94
N CYS A 131 -3.35 -14.68 13.79
CA CYS A 131 -2.58 -15.59 12.94
C CYS A 131 -1.40 -16.22 13.68
N ILE A 132 -0.61 -15.43 14.42
CA ILE A 132 0.58 -15.96 15.10
C ILE A 132 0.21 -16.91 16.24
N ARG A 133 -0.93 -16.70 16.91
CA ARG A 133 -1.42 -17.62 17.95
C ARG A 133 -1.96 -18.93 17.38
N ALA A 134 -2.45 -18.91 16.15
CA ALA A 134 -2.97 -20.08 15.43
C ALA A 134 -1.91 -20.76 14.55
N GLN A 135 -0.67 -20.22 14.50
CA GLN A 135 0.39 -20.82 13.70
C GLN A 135 0.95 -22.06 14.38
N GLU A 136 0.99 -23.16 13.65
CA GLU A 136 1.53 -24.44 14.07
C GLU A 136 2.79 -24.77 13.28
N GLY A 137 3.67 -25.59 13.88
CA GLY A 137 4.70 -26.33 13.19
C GLY A 137 4.16 -27.67 12.70
N SER A 138 5.05 -28.57 12.26
CA SER A 138 4.68 -29.94 11.92
C SER A 138 5.64 -30.96 12.55
N ALA A 139 5.13 -32.15 12.80
CA ALA A 139 5.90 -33.31 13.23
C ALA A 139 5.52 -34.51 12.37
N ALA A 140 6.49 -35.35 12.04
CA ALA A 140 6.30 -36.60 11.32
C ALA A 140 7.24 -37.68 11.84
N GLU A 141 6.73 -38.89 12.01
CA GLU A 141 7.55 -40.08 12.19
C GLU A 141 8.03 -40.53 10.81
N LEU A 142 9.34 -40.66 10.61
CA LEU A 142 9.95 -41.11 9.35
C LEU A 142 10.10 -42.64 9.31
N ASP A 143 10.42 -43.21 10.45
CA ASP A 143 10.47 -44.63 10.72
C ASP A 143 10.28 -44.87 12.23
N ALA A 144 10.44 -46.14 12.68
CA ALA A 144 10.26 -46.54 14.08
C ALA A 144 11.21 -45.83 15.06
N ASN A 145 12.29 -45.24 14.58
CA ASN A 145 13.36 -44.69 15.41
C ASN A 145 13.70 -43.24 15.08
N THR A 146 12.99 -42.60 14.10
CA THR A 146 13.35 -41.27 13.61
C THR A 146 12.12 -40.38 13.50
N ALA A 147 12.18 -39.19 14.13
CA ALA A 147 11.15 -38.15 14.00
C ALA A 147 11.71 -36.86 13.39
N SER A 148 10.89 -36.19 12.59
CA SER A 148 11.17 -34.91 11.98
C SER A 148 10.21 -33.85 12.54
N TYR A 149 10.76 -32.72 12.98
CA TYR A 149 10.00 -31.55 13.43
C TYR A 149 10.32 -30.33 12.56
N HIS A 150 9.31 -29.53 12.28
CA HIS A 150 9.47 -28.26 11.56
C HIS A 150 8.99 -27.11 12.43
N PHE A 151 9.84 -26.12 12.61
CA PHE A 151 9.59 -24.93 13.39
C PHE A 151 9.70 -23.68 12.52
N PRO A 152 8.68 -22.79 12.50
CA PRO A 152 8.83 -21.46 11.96
C PRO A 152 9.64 -20.59 12.92
N GLU A 153 10.75 -20.01 12.44
CA GLU A 153 11.63 -19.13 13.21
C GLU A 153 11.71 -17.75 12.54
N PRO A 154 11.72 -16.63 13.31
CA PRO A 154 11.85 -15.30 12.74
C PRO A 154 13.15 -15.16 11.93
N ILE A 155 13.06 -14.51 10.77
CA ILE A 155 14.20 -14.34 9.85
C ILE A 155 15.28 -13.39 10.41
N GLY A 156 14.93 -12.48 11.32
CA GLY A 156 15.88 -11.59 11.99
C GLY A 156 15.53 -10.11 11.88
N VAL A 157 16.49 -9.27 11.46
CA VAL A 157 16.27 -7.84 11.23
C VAL A 157 15.81 -7.62 9.80
N VAL A 158 14.72 -6.88 9.62
CA VAL A 158 14.08 -6.65 8.32
C VAL A 158 14.15 -5.18 7.94
N GLY A 159 14.62 -4.89 6.72
CA GLY A 159 14.49 -3.57 6.10
C GLY A 159 13.14 -3.45 5.42
N GLN A 160 12.41 -2.38 5.74
CA GLN A 160 11.10 -2.08 5.15
C GLN A 160 11.11 -0.68 4.55
N ILE A 161 10.69 -0.54 3.29
CA ILE A 161 10.57 0.74 2.59
C ILE A 161 9.16 0.84 2.06
N ILE A 162 8.44 1.88 2.46
CA ILE A 162 7.01 2.07 2.17
C ILE A 162 6.76 3.31 1.30
N PRO A 163 5.70 3.29 0.49
CA PRO A 163 5.32 4.40 -0.38
C PRO A 163 4.54 5.47 0.38
N TRP A 164 4.20 6.53 -0.36
CA TRP A 164 3.53 7.72 0.15
C TRP A 164 1.99 7.70 0.02
N ASN A 165 1.41 6.77 -0.75
CA ASN A 165 -0.02 6.84 -1.08
C ASN A 165 -0.97 6.31 0.02
N PHE A 166 -0.52 5.40 0.86
CA PHE A 166 -1.22 4.90 2.06
C PHE A 166 -0.21 4.74 3.21
N PRO A 167 0.32 5.83 3.77
CA PRO A 167 1.46 5.76 4.68
C PRO A 167 1.26 4.79 5.85
N THR A 168 0.25 5.03 6.69
CA THR A 168 0.01 4.21 7.89
C THR A 168 -0.45 2.79 7.55
N LEU A 169 -1.25 2.63 6.50
CA LEU A 169 -1.72 1.30 6.08
C LEU A 169 -0.56 0.45 5.54
N MET A 170 0.33 1.03 4.73
CA MET A 170 1.51 0.30 4.21
C MET A 170 2.52 -0.01 5.31
N ALA A 171 2.65 0.86 6.32
CA ALA A 171 3.41 0.54 7.52
C ALA A 171 2.79 -0.66 8.26
N ALA A 172 1.48 -0.67 8.49
CA ALA A 172 0.80 -1.77 9.16
C ALA A 172 0.92 -3.10 8.41
N TRP A 173 0.79 -3.10 7.07
CA TRP A 173 0.94 -4.31 6.26
C TRP A 173 2.30 -4.97 6.43
N LYS A 174 3.33 -4.19 6.70
CA LYS A 174 4.70 -4.69 6.87
C LYS A 174 5.07 -4.91 8.34
N LEU A 175 4.68 -4.00 9.24
CA LEU A 175 4.99 -4.09 10.68
C LEU A 175 4.24 -5.25 11.34
N ALA A 176 2.93 -5.38 11.11
CA ALA A 176 2.12 -6.35 11.82
C ALA A 176 2.61 -7.81 11.62
N PRO A 177 2.83 -8.32 10.38
CA PRO A 177 3.36 -9.66 10.20
C PRO A 177 4.82 -9.82 10.68
N ALA A 178 5.67 -8.80 10.52
CA ALA A 178 7.06 -8.85 10.98
C ALA A 178 7.15 -8.97 12.51
N LEU A 179 6.39 -8.16 13.22
CA LEU A 179 6.32 -8.18 14.68
C LEU A 179 5.68 -9.49 15.19
N ALA A 180 4.60 -9.94 14.55
CA ALA A 180 3.97 -11.23 14.85
C ALA A 180 4.98 -12.36 14.74
N ALA A 181 5.76 -12.40 13.66
CA ALA A 181 6.80 -13.41 13.42
C ALA A 181 7.96 -13.35 14.43
N GLY A 182 8.17 -12.22 15.11
CA GLY A 182 9.30 -12.00 16.03
C GLY A 182 10.52 -11.36 15.39
N CYS A 183 10.36 -10.66 14.27
CA CYS A 183 11.41 -9.89 13.61
C CYS A 183 11.55 -8.49 14.22
N CYS A 184 12.77 -7.94 14.19
CA CYS A 184 12.99 -6.51 14.39
C CYS A 184 12.98 -5.78 13.05
N VAL A 185 12.61 -4.50 13.06
CA VAL A 185 12.35 -3.73 11.85
C VAL A 185 13.15 -2.43 11.83
N VAL A 186 13.71 -2.11 10.67
CA VAL A 186 14.13 -0.76 10.30
C VAL A 186 13.23 -0.32 9.16
N LEU A 187 12.34 0.63 9.41
CA LEU A 187 11.36 1.17 8.49
C LEU A 187 11.81 2.52 7.93
N LYS A 188 11.81 2.68 6.61
CA LYS A 188 11.98 3.96 5.94
C LYS A 188 10.66 4.38 5.28
N PRO A 189 9.94 5.36 5.82
CA PRO A 189 8.78 5.94 5.14
C PRO A 189 9.20 6.74 3.90
N ALA A 190 8.25 6.98 2.99
CA ALA A 190 8.48 7.88 1.87
C ALA A 190 8.76 9.31 2.37
N GLU A 191 9.62 10.04 1.68
CA GLU A 191 9.98 11.42 2.03
C GLU A 191 8.81 12.40 1.88
N GLN A 192 7.81 12.05 1.10
CA GLN A 192 6.58 12.86 0.96
C GLN A 192 5.66 12.74 2.18
N THR A 193 5.66 11.56 2.84
CA THR A 193 4.70 11.26 3.91
C THR A 193 5.34 10.56 5.13
N PRO A 194 6.38 11.14 5.74
CA PRO A 194 7.01 10.56 6.92
C PRO A 194 6.29 10.90 8.23
N THR A 195 5.58 12.03 8.28
CA THR A 195 5.07 12.61 9.54
C THR A 195 3.92 11.80 10.12
N SER A 196 3.00 11.27 9.30
CA SER A 196 1.91 10.39 9.78
C SER A 196 2.47 9.14 10.47
N ILE A 197 3.58 8.59 9.98
CA ILE A 197 4.28 7.45 10.60
C ILE A 197 4.91 7.88 11.94
N LEU A 198 5.46 9.09 12.02
CA LEU A 198 6.07 9.59 13.25
C LEU A 198 5.01 9.91 14.31
N VAL A 199 3.87 10.47 13.91
CA VAL A 199 2.71 10.66 14.79
C VAL A 199 2.17 9.29 15.25
N LEU A 200 2.13 8.29 14.38
CA LEU A 200 1.79 6.92 14.77
C LEU A 200 2.76 6.40 15.83
N MET A 201 4.07 6.57 15.65
CA MET A 201 5.08 6.13 16.62
C MET A 201 4.97 6.87 17.96
N GLU A 202 4.56 8.13 17.98
CA GLU A 202 4.24 8.86 19.23
C GLU A 202 3.10 8.18 20.03
N LYS A 203 2.18 7.51 19.35
CA LYS A 203 1.04 6.83 20.00
C LYS A 203 1.36 5.39 20.41
N ILE A 204 2.18 4.67 19.66
CA ILE A 204 2.37 3.23 19.87
C ILE A 204 3.77 2.84 20.32
N GLY A 205 4.75 3.76 20.28
CA GLY A 205 6.15 3.45 20.53
C GLY A 205 6.42 2.88 21.93
N ASP A 206 5.69 3.35 22.94
CA ASP A 206 5.78 2.87 24.32
C ASP A 206 5.25 1.42 24.52
N LEU A 207 4.48 0.89 23.58
CA LEU A 207 3.96 -0.46 23.61
C LEU A 207 4.94 -1.50 23.05
N ILE A 208 5.96 -1.04 22.32
CA ILE A 208 6.92 -1.87 21.60
C ILE A 208 8.25 -1.85 22.34
N PRO A 209 8.87 -3.00 22.62
CA PRO A 209 10.19 -2.99 23.26
C PRO A 209 11.22 -2.18 22.46
N ALA A 210 12.03 -1.41 23.15
CA ALA A 210 13.04 -0.54 22.54
C ALA A 210 13.92 -1.31 21.54
N GLY A 211 14.12 -0.76 20.35
CA GLY A 211 14.92 -1.35 19.27
C GLY A 211 14.19 -2.37 18.38
N VAL A 212 12.99 -2.84 18.77
CA VAL A 212 12.21 -3.77 17.93
C VAL A 212 11.69 -3.10 16.66
N VAL A 213 11.23 -1.86 16.76
CA VAL A 213 10.88 -1.00 15.61
C VAL A 213 11.73 0.25 15.63
N ASN A 214 12.33 0.55 14.48
CA ASN A 214 13.13 1.75 14.27
C ASN A 214 12.65 2.43 12.99
N VAL A 215 12.40 3.72 13.02
CA VAL A 215 11.96 4.52 11.88
C VAL A 215 13.04 5.53 11.53
N VAL A 216 13.57 5.44 10.31
CA VAL A 216 14.61 6.32 9.79
C VAL A 216 14.07 7.07 8.58
N ASN A 217 14.00 8.40 8.70
CA ASN A 217 13.50 9.28 7.65
C ASN A 217 14.61 9.67 6.69
N GLY A 218 14.26 10.18 5.52
CA GLY A 218 15.22 10.66 4.52
C GLY A 218 14.85 10.22 3.11
N PHE A 219 15.67 10.65 2.16
CA PHE A 219 15.42 10.41 0.74
C PHE A 219 15.71 8.96 0.32
N GLY A 220 15.01 8.51 -0.73
CA GLY A 220 15.20 7.17 -1.29
C GLY A 220 16.64 6.89 -1.71
N ALA A 221 17.31 7.84 -2.37
CA ALA A 221 18.70 7.73 -2.83
C ALA A 221 19.75 7.78 -1.69
N GLU A 222 19.38 8.22 -0.50
CA GLU A 222 20.27 8.35 0.67
C GLU A 222 19.98 7.21 1.68
N ALA A 223 19.04 7.43 2.60
CA ALA A 223 18.67 6.46 3.63
C ALA A 223 18.09 5.17 3.03
N GLY A 224 17.24 5.28 1.97
CA GLY A 224 16.65 4.12 1.31
C GLY A 224 17.71 3.21 0.67
N GLN A 225 18.65 3.80 -0.06
CA GLN A 225 19.76 3.07 -0.68
C GLN A 225 20.65 2.41 0.38
N ALA A 226 20.99 3.12 1.46
CA ALA A 226 21.80 2.58 2.54
C ALA A 226 21.13 1.39 3.24
N LEU A 227 19.80 1.42 3.41
CA LEU A 227 19.06 0.30 3.96
C LEU A 227 19.00 -0.88 2.97
N ALA A 228 18.72 -0.61 1.67
CA ALA A 228 18.57 -1.63 0.65
C ALA A 228 19.86 -2.42 0.37
N THR A 229 21.02 -1.77 0.47
CA THR A 229 22.34 -2.37 0.25
C THR A 229 23.00 -2.91 1.51
N SER A 230 22.34 -2.81 2.67
CA SER A 230 22.92 -3.26 3.93
C SER A 230 23.02 -4.79 4.00
N ASN A 231 24.19 -5.31 4.30
CA ASN A 231 24.42 -6.72 4.59
C ASN A 231 23.99 -7.16 6.00
N ARG A 232 23.39 -6.22 6.77
CA ARG A 232 22.95 -6.43 8.15
C ARG A 232 21.45 -6.72 8.26
N ILE A 233 20.72 -6.73 7.16
CA ILE A 233 19.31 -7.12 7.12
C ILE A 233 19.14 -8.53 6.56
N ALA A 234 18.15 -9.25 7.06
CA ALA A 234 17.85 -10.61 6.64
C ALA A 234 16.76 -10.67 5.56
N LYS A 235 16.09 -9.56 5.27
CA LYS A 235 15.02 -9.41 4.28
C LYS A 235 14.83 -7.97 3.90
N LEU A 236 14.45 -7.75 2.64
CA LEU A 236 13.87 -6.48 2.15
C LEU A 236 12.37 -6.65 1.88
N ALA A 237 11.56 -5.73 2.39
CA ALA A 237 10.15 -5.58 2.05
C ALA A 237 9.94 -4.18 1.47
N PHE A 238 9.45 -4.12 0.24
CA PHE A 238 9.31 -2.88 -0.51
C PHE A 238 7.91 -2.76 -1.11
N THR A 239 7.33 -1.58 -1.06
CA THR A 239 6.18 -1.19 -1.87
C THR A 239 6.49 0.16 -2.53
N GLY A 240 6.27 0.26 -3.83
CA GLY A 240 6.53 1.47 -4.60
C GLY A 240 6.53 1.27 -6.12
N SER A 241 7.26 2.10 -6.86
CA SER A 241 7.31 2.01 -8.32
C SER A 241 8.03 0.76 -8.81
N THR A 242 7.65 0.29 -10.02
CA THR A 242 8.29 -0.87 -10.66
C THR A 242 9.79 -0.64 -10.92
N GLU A 243 10.19 0.58 -11.25
CA GLU A 243 11.59 0.94 -11.46
C GLU A 243 12.42 0.75 -10.19
N VAL A 244 11.97 1.34 -9.07
CA VAL A 244 12.64 1.20 -7.77
C VAL A 244 12.57 -0.25 -7.29
N GLY A 245 11.46 -0.96 -7.51
CA GLY A 245 11.32 -2.37 -7.16
C GLY A 245 12.38 -3.26 -7.85
N ASN A 246 12.66 -3.01 -9.13
CA ASN A 246 13.75 -3.68 -9.84
C ASN A 246 15.12 -3.42 -9.20
N HIS A 247 15.36 -2.20 -8.73
CA HIS A 247 16.59 -1.86 -8.01
C HIS A 247 16.69 -2.60 -6.68
N ILE A 248 15.61 -2.62 -5.89
CA ILE A 248 15.51 -3.35 -4.61
C ILE A 248 15.80 -4.85 -4.81
N LEU A 249 15.25 -5.47 -5.86
CA LEU A 249 15.49 -6.87 -6.18
C LEU A 249 16.98 -7.14 -6.48
N LYS A 250 17.66 -6.22 -7.19
CA LYS A 250 19.11 -6.34 -7.44
C LYS A 250 19.91 -6.26 -6.14
N CYS A 251 19.61 -5.29 -5.26
CA CYS A 251 20.26 -5.17 -3.95
C CYS A 251 20.06 -6.44 -3.10
N ALA A 252 18.85 -6.99 -3.07
CA ALA A 252 18.54 -8.21 -2.35
C ALA A 252 19.31 -9.44 -2.92
N ALA A 253 19.42 -9.53 -4.25
CA ALA A 253 20.16 -10.60 -4.91
C ALA A 253 21.66 -10.54 -4.60
N GLU A 254 22.28 -9.37 -4.58
CA GLU A 254 23.68 -9.17 -4.20
C GLU A 254 23.98 -9.66 -2.78
N SER A 255 23.02 -9.50 -1.87
CA SER A 255 23.14 -9.92 -0.46
C SER A 255 22.59 -11.33 -0.19
N LEU A 256 22.03 -12.02 -1.20
CA LEU A 256 21.36 -13.33 -1.08
C LEU A 256 20.25 -13.36 -0.02
N ILE A 257 19.50 -12.27 0.12
CA ILE A 257 18.40 -12.16 1.07
C ILE A 257 17.04 -12.24 0.35
N PRO A 258 16.01 -12.84 0.98
CA PRO A 258 14.67 -12.83 0.44
C PRO A 258 14.11 -11.42 0.38
N SER A 259 13.28 -11.16 -0.64
CA SER A 259 12.58 -9.90 -0.78
C SER A 259 11.10 -10.12 -1.14
N THR A 260 10.26 -9.23 -0.68
CA THR A 260 8.89 -9.06 -1.19
C THR A 260 8.78 -7.66 -1.76
N VAL A 261 8.30 -7.57 -3.00
CA VAL A 261 8.09 -6.28 -3.67
C VAL A 261 6.66 -6.23 -4.18
N GLU A 262 5.96 -5.18 -3.79
CA GLU A 262 4.63 -4.85 -4.26
C GLU A 262 4.76 -3.56 -5.08
N LEU A 263 4.34 -3.63 -6.35
CA LEU A 263 4.68 -2.63 -7.35
C LEU A 263 3.44 -2.08 -8.05
N GLY A 264 3.65 -1.29 -9.09
CA GLY A 264 2.59 -0.62 -9.83
C GLY A 264 1.63 -1.54 -10.55
N GLY A 265 0.54 -0.95 -11.05
CA GLY A 265 -0.50 -1.65 -11.77
C GLY A 265 -1.14 -0.81 -12.87
N LYS A 266 -1.84 -1.49 -13.77
CA LYS A 266 -2.71 -0.88 -14.79
C LYS A 266 -3.99 -1.72 -14.89
N SER A 267 -4.73 -1.73 -13.80
CA SER A 267 -5.81 -2.68 -13.56
C SER A 267 -7.00 -2.44 -14.49
N PRO A 268 -7.49 -3.49 -15.19
CA PRO A 268 -8.72 -3.41 -15.98
C PRO A 268 -9.96 -3.47 -15.08
N ASN A 269 -11.00 -2.74 -15.46
CA ASN A 269 -12.33 -2.77 -14.86
C ASN A 269 -13.35 -3.02 -15.97
N ILE A 270 -13.96 -4.19 -15.99
CA ILE A 270 -14.63 -4.78 -17.15
C ILE A 270 -16.14 -4.86 -16.92
N TYR A 271 -16.94 -4.27 -17.82
CA TYR A 271 -18.39 -4.16 -17.71
C TYR A 271 -19.06 -4.90 -18.88
N PHE A 272 -19.75 -6.01 -18.57
CA PHE A 272 -20.50 -6.81 -19.52
C PHE A 272 -21.90 -6.25 -19.76
N PRO A 273 -22.58 -6.60 -20.90
CA PRO A 273 -23.84 -5.98 -21.27
C PRO A 273 -24.98 -6.19 -20.28
N ASP A 274 -24.99 -7.31 -19.57
CA ASP A 274 -26.01 -7.70 -18.60
C ASP A 274 -26.12 -6.79 -17.37
N VAL A 275 -25.16 -5.86 -17.17
CA VAL A 275 -25.27 -4.82 -16.13
C VAL A 275 -26.47 -3.90 -16.40
N PHE A 276 -26.91 -3.80 -17.67
CA PHE A 276 -28.06 -3.01 -18.11
C PHE A 276 -29.38 -3.79 -18.24
N ASP A 277 -29.42 -5.08 -17.89
CA ASP A 277 -30.66 -5.86 -17.96
C ASP A 277 -31.79 -5.25 -17.11
N HIS A 278 -31.43 -4.53 -16.05
CA HIS A 278 -32.37 -3.80 -15.19
C HIS A 278 -31.78 -2.46 -14.77
N GLU A 279 -32.63 -1.42 -14.72
CA GLU A 279 -32.29 -0.15 -14.07
C GLU A 279 -32.53 -0.24 -12.54
N ASP A 280 -31.58 -0.81 -11.84
CA ASP A 280 -31.66 -1.13 -10.42
C ASP A 280 -30.42 -0.66 -9.63
N ALA A 281 -30.38 -0.95 -8.33
CA ALA A 281 -29.26 -0.63 -7.46
C ALA A 281 -27.93 -1.28 -7.90
N TYR A 282 -27.98 -2.39 -8.65
CA TYR A 282 -26.77 -3.01 -9.17
C TYR A 282 -26.15 -2.22 -10.32
N LEU A 283 -26.97 -1.69 -11.24
CA LEU A 283 -26.47 -0.78 -12.27
C LEU A 283 -25.87 0.49 -11.64
N ASP A 284 -26.53 1.05 -10.63
CA ASP A 284 -26.00 2.21 -9.88
C ASP A 284 -24.64 1.90 -9.24
N LYS A 285 -24.49 0.71 -8.64
CA LYS A 285 -23.25 0.21 -8.09
C LYS A 285 -22.15 0.02 -9.16
N CYS A 286 -22.49 -0.39 -10.39
CA CYS A 286 -21.56 -0.50 -11.51
C CYS A 286 -21.02 0.88 -11.93
N ILE A 287 -21.90 1.89 -11.99
CA ILE A 287 -21.49 3.27 -12.28
C ILE A 287 -20.55 3.82 -11.19
N GLU A 288 -20.91 3.64 -9.92
CA GLU A 288 -20.04 3.98 -8.79
C GLU A 288 -18.71 3.23 -8.85
N GLY A 289 -18.72 1.94 -9.19
CA GLY A 289 -17.54 1.08 -9.35
C GLY A 289 -16.53 1.60 -10.37
N THR A 290 -16.99 2.36 -11.38
CA THR A 290 -16.10 3.06 -12.31
C THR A 290 -15.44 4.26 -11.65
N LEU A 291 -16.21 5.03 -10.88
CA LEU A 291 -15.73 6.25 -10.20
C LEU A 291 -14.82 5.96 -9.00
N LEU A 292 -14.81 4.71 -8.50
CA LEU A 292 -13.84 4.26 -7.50
C LEU A 292 -12.38 4.38 -7.98
N ALA A 293 -12.15 4.59 -9.27
CA ALA A 293 -10.84 4.96 -9.79
C ALA A 293 -10.34 6.33 -9.26
N PHE A 294 -11.23 7.16 -8.74
CA PHE A 294 -10.90 8.46 -8.14
C PHE A 294 -10.74 8.41 -6.62
N PHE A 295 -11.01 7.27 -6.00
CA PHE A 295 -10.67 7.01 -4.60
C PHE A 295 -9.19 7.27 -4.36
N ASN A 296 -8.85 7.86 -3.22
CA ASN A 296 -7.47 8.30 -2.93
C ASN A 296 -6.86 9.13 -4.08
N GLN A 297 -7.67 10.01 -4.72
CA GLN A 297 -7.35 10.81 -5.91
C GLN A 297 -6.64 10.02 -7.04
N GLY A 298 -6.97 8.74 -7.17
CA GLY A 298 -6.39 7.82 -8.16
C GLY A 298 -4.98 7.31 -7.83
N GLU A 299 -4.44 7.66 -6.67
CA GLU A 299 -3.11 7.29 -6.21
C GLU A 299 -3.12 5.91 -5.52
N VAL A 300 -3.61 4.92 -6.26
CA VAL A 300 -3.80 3.54 -5.79
C VAL A 300 -3.12 2.57 -6.78
N CYS A 301 -2.28 1.68 -6.27
CA CYS A 301 -1.58 0.69 -7.10
C CYS A 301 -2.53 -0.22 -7.90
N THR A 302 -3.71 -0.52 -7.36
CA THR A 302 -4.78 -1.26 -8.03
C THR A 302 -5.83 -0.36 -8.67
N CYS A 303 -5.59 0.94 -8.83
CA CYS A 303 -6.55 1.85 -9.45
C CYS A 303 -7.17 1.21 -10.71
N PRO A 304 -8.53 1.11 -10.82
CA PRO A 304 -9.20 0.58 -12.01
C PRO A 304 -9.10 1.55 -13.18
N SER A 305 -7.87 1.85 -13.58
CA SER A 305 -7.51 2.95 -14.49
C SER A 305 -7.74 2.62 -15.97
N ARG A 306 -7.99 1.32 -16.32
CA ARG A 306 -8.46 0.91 -17.64
C ARG A 306 -9.89 0.41 -17.55
N VAL A 307 -10.83 1.15 -18.11
CA VAL A 307 -12.25 0.79 -18.15
C VAL A 307 -12.55 0.12 -19.47
N LEU A 308 -12.99 -1.14 -19.45
CA LEU A 308 -13.37 -1.91 -20.61
C LEU A 308 -14.89 -2.09 -20.59
N VAL A 309 -15.58 -1.57 -21.60
CA VAL A 309 -17.04 -1.60 -21.68
C VAL A 309 -17.48 -2.34 -22.94
N HIS A 310 -18.42 -3.27 -22.81
CA HIS A 310 -18.96 -3.96 -23.98
C HIS A 310 -19.59 -2.94 -24.95
N GLU A 311 -19.30 -3.08 -26.26
CA GLU A 311 -19.68 -2.08 -27.26
C GLU A 311 -21.17 -1.76 -27.29
N SER A 312 -22.04 -2.75 -27.02
CA SER A 312 -23.51 -2.59 -27.06
C SER A 312 -24.08 -1.67 -25.96
N ILE A 313 -23.33 -1.45 -24.87
CA ILE A 313 -23.78 -0.61 -23.74
C ILE A 313 -22.93 0.66 -23.59
N TYR A 314 -21.88 0.83 -24.40
CA TYR A 314 -20.85 1.84 -24.22
C TYR A 314 -21.41 3.25 -24.06
N ASP A 315 -22.22 3.71 -25.03
CA ASP A 315 -22.71 5.09 -25.03
C ASP A 315 -23.58 5.41 -23.80
N GLN A 316 -24.48 4.46 -23.44
CA GLN A 316 -25.36 4.61 -22.29
C GLN A 316 -24.56 4.58 -20.98
N PHE A 317 -23.60 3.65 -20.89
CA PHE A 317 -22.75 3.50 -19.70
C PHE A 317 -21.92 4.76 -19.45
N ILE A 318 -21.21 5.23 -20.47
CA ILE A 318 -20.34 6.41 -20.36
C ILE A 318 -21.14 7.68 -20.08
N ALA A 319 -22.35 7.83 -20.66
CA ALA A 319 -23.24 8.95 -20.34
C ALA A 319 -23.62 8.95 -18.84
N LYS A 320 -23.99 7.79 -18.27
CA LYS A 320 -24.31 7.67 -16.83
C LYS A 320 -23.08 7.93 -15.93
N VAL A 321 -21.90 7.44 -16.32
CA VAL A 321 -20.63 7.69 -15.60
C VAL A 321 -20.31 9.19 -15.61
N ALA A 322 -20.38 9.84 -16.78
CA ALA A 322 -20.09 11.27 -16.93
C ALA A 322 -21.08 12.14 -16.13
N GLU A 323 -22.36 11.75 -16.10
CA GLU A 323 -23.38 12.47 -15.30
C GLU A 323 -23.09 12.32 -13.79
N ARG A 324 -22.79 11.11 -13.31
CA ARG A 324 -22.43 10.86 -11.91
C ARG A 324 -21.14 11.60 -11.53
N ALA A 325 -20.15 11.68 -12.41
CA ALA A 325 -18.89 12.37 -12.17
C ALA A 325 -19.07 13.87 -11.85
N LYS A 326 -20.11 14.52 -12.39
CA LYS A 326 -20.43 15.92 -12.07
C LYS A 326 -20.77 16.16 -10.59
N SER A 327 -21.18 15.12 -9.88
CA SER A 327 -21.52 15.21 -8.46
C SER A 327 -20.31 15.06 -7.54
N ILE A 328 -19.12 14.74 -8.09
CA ILE A 328 -17.90 14.58 -7.30
C ILE A 328 -17.50 15.93 -6.72
N LYS A 329 -17.37 15.96 -5.40
CA LYS A 329 -16.88 17.14 -4.67
C LYS A 329 -15.36 17.03 -4.51
N GLN A 330 -14.66 17.92 -5.17
CA GLN A 330 -13.22 18.10 -5.03
C GLN A 330 -12.90 19.39 -4.29
N GLY A 331 -11.94 19.37 -3.37
CA GLY A 331 -11.55 20.56 -2.60
C GLY A 331 -10.83 20.22 -1.31
N ASN A 332 -11.12 20.96 -0.24
CA ASN A 332 -10.49 20.81 1.06
C ASN A 332 -10.61 19.37 1.59
N PRO A 333 -9.51 18.62 1.71
CA PRO A 333 -9.55 17.22 2.18
C PRO A 333 -10.02 17.08 3.64
N LEU A 334 -9.94 18.16 4.43
CA LEU A 334 -10.42 18.18 5.82
C LEU A 334 -11.95 18.30 5.92
N ASP A 335 -12.66 18.56 4.82
CA ASP A 335 -14.13 18.49 4.80
C ASP A 335 -14.59 17.05 4.57
N THR A 336 -15.38 16.50 5.48
CA THR A 336 -15.96 15.15 5.37
C THR A 336 -16.85 14.93 4.15
N ASN A 337 -17.25 16.00 3.45
CA ASN A 337 -17.99 15.92 2.18
C ASN A 337 -17.08 15.87 0.95
N THR A 338 -15.80 16.18 1.07
CA THR A 338 -14.85 16.09 -0.05
C THR A 338 -14.65 14.63 -0.43
N GLN A 339 -14.68 14.37 -1.73
CA GLN A 339 -14.53 13.02 -2.31
C GLN A 339 -13.21 12.83 -3.05
N VAL A 340 -12.59 13.91 -3.53
CA VAL A 340 -11.29 13.90 -4.18
C VAL A 340 -10.46 15.07 -3.62
N GLY A 341 -9.30 14.76 -3.10
CA GLY A 341 -8.38 15.72 -2.50
C GLY A 341 -7.27 16.16 -3.46
N ALA A 342 -6.12 16.54 -2.88
CA ALA A 342 -4.92 16.95 -3.59
C ALA A 342 -4.01 15.75 -3.94
N GLN A 343 -3.22 15.84 -5.01
CA GLN A 343 -2.17 14.89 -5.34
C GLN A 343 -1.04 14.99 -4.31
N ALA A 344 -0.42 13.88 -3.96
CA ALA A 344 0.50 13.81 -2.81
C ALA A 344 1.77 14.69 -2.92
N SER A 345 2.17 15.12 -4.09
CA SER A 345 3.34 15.98 -4.29
C SER A 345 3.30 16.75 -5.61
N GLN A 346 4.12 17.79 -5.71
CA GLN A 346 4.32 18.54 -6.97
C GLN A 346 4.82 17.62 -8.10
N GLU A 347 5.75 16.72 -7.80
CA GLU A 347 6.28 15.77 -8.78
C GLU A 347 5.17 14.88 -9.37
N GLN A 348 4.30 14.36 -8.50
CA GLN A 348 3.18 13.54 -8.94
C GLN A 348 2.14 14.35 -9.71
N PHE A 349 1.85 15.57 -9.29
CA PHE A 349 1.00 16.50 -10.01
C PHE A 349 1.52 16.76 -11.44
N ASP A 350 2.81 17.10 -11.60
CA ASP A 350 3.44 17.35 -12.90
C ASP A 350 3.45 16.09 -13.77
N LYS A 351 3.70 14.93 -13.19
CA LYS A 351 3.63 13.64 -13.89
C LYS A 351 2.24 13.40 -14.48
N ILE A 352 1.17 13.60 -13.70
CA ILE A 352 -0.20 13.41 -14.19
C ILE A 352 -0.51 14.37 -15.34
N LEU A 353 -0.14 15.65 -15.23
CA LEU A 353 -0.32 16.63 -16.30
C LEU A 353 0.42 16.21 -17.58
N SER A 354 1.63 15.67 -17.46
CA SER A 354 2.39 15.16 -18.61
C SER A 354 1.66 14.02 -19.33
N TYR A 355 1.00 13.11 -18.58
CA TYR A 355 0.21 12.03 -19.17
C TYR A 355 -1.09 12.49 -19.81
N LEU A 356 -1.73 13.53 -19.30
CA LEU A 356 -2.88 14.16 -19.96
C LEU A 356 -2.48 14.73 -21.32
N GLU A 357 -1.30 15.34 -21.41
CA GLU A 357 -0.76 15.84 -22.67
C GLU A 357 -0.36 14.72 -23.63
N ILE A 358 0.31 13.67 -23.13
CA ILE A 358 0.62 12.46 -23.91
C ILE A 358 -0.68 11.85 -24.50
N GLY A 359 -1.72 11.73 -23.70
CA GLY A 359 -3.00 11.20 -24.16
C GLY A 359 -3.59 12.03 -25.32
N ARG A 360 -3.55 13.37 -25.20
CA ARG A 360 -4.00 14.28 -26.28
C ARG A 360 -3.18 14.11 -27.55
N GLN A 361 -1.87 14.02 -27.43
CA GLN A 361 -0.96 13.84 -28.57
C GLN A 361 -1.15 12.50 -29.28
N GLU A 362 -1.50 11.45 -28.53
CA GLU A 362 -1.83 10.14 -29.09
C GLU A 362 -3.28 10.05 -29.64
N GLY A 363 -4.07 11.13 -29.51
CA GLY A 363 -5.42 11.22 -30.06
C GLY A 363 -6.52 10.70 -29.12
N ALA A 364 -6.25 10.53 -27.83
CA ALA A 364 -7.28 10.24 -26.86
C ALA A 364 -8.26 11.40 -26.74
N LYS A 365 -9.56 11.07 -26.66
CA LYS A 365 -10.62 12.07 -26.49
C LYS A 365 -10.95 12.26 -25.02
N VAL A 366 -10.94 13.49 -24.57
CA VAL A 366 -11.40 13.83 -23.21
C VAL A 366 -12.93 13.74 -23.16
N VAL A 367 -13.46 12.86 -22.32
CA VAL A 367 -14.91 12.75 -22.09
C VAL A 367 -15.33 13.76 -21.00
N PHE A 368 -14.55 13.85 -19.92
CA PHE A 368 -14.67 14.90 -18.89
C PHE A 368 -13.32 15.11 -18.19
N GLY A 369 -13.17 16.24 -17.47
CA GLY A 369 -11.94 16.61 -16.79
C GLY A 369 -10.82 17.02 -17.73
N GLY A 370 -9.60 16.61 -17.41
CA GLY A 370 -8.42 16.83 -18.25
C GLY A 370 -7.65 18.11 -17.95
N GLU A 371 -7.95 18.78 -16.85
CA GLU A 371 -7.36 20.06 -16.47
C GLU A 371 -7.00 20.13 -14.99
N ILE A 372 -6.25 21.15 -14.62
CA ILE A 372 -6.02 21.51 -13.20
C ILE A 372 -7.36 21.92 -12.60
N ALA A 373 -7.65 21.38 -11.41
CA ALA A 373 -8.80 21.77 -10.61
C ALA A 373 -8.43 23.01 -9.80
N LYS A 374 -8.73 24.18 -10.31
CA LYS A 374 -8.46 25.45 -9.61
C LYS A 374 -9.20 25.50 -8.29
N GLN A 375 -8.46 25.79 -7.24
CA GLN A 375 -8.98 26.04 -5.90
C GLN A 375 -8.83 27.52 -5.55
N GLU A 376 -9.49 27.95 -4.50
CA GLU A 376 -9.48 29.33 -4.02
C GLU A 376 -8.85 29.42 -2.63
N ASP A 377 -8.58 30.62 -2.16
CA ASP A 377 -8.06 30.95 -0.84
C ASP A 377 -6.80 30.13 -0.48
N ASP A 378 -6.77 29.56 0.71
CA ASP A 378 -5.62 28.79 1.25
C ASP A 378 -5.30 27.53 0.45
N LEU A 379 -6.19 27.05 -0.41
CA LEU A 379 -5.99 25.87 -1.25
C LEU A 379 -5.43 26.21 -2.63
N ALA A 380 -5.30 27.48 -2.99
CA ALA A 380 -4.96 27.94 -4.34
C ALA A 380 -3.59 27.42 -4.85
N THR A 381 -2.66 27.12 -3.94
CA THR A 381 -1.33 26.59 -4.24
C THR A 381 -1.20 25.08 -4.03
N GLY A 382 -2.29 24.40 -3.69
CA GLY A 382 -2.35 22.94 -3.56
C GLY A 382 -2.37 22.22 -4.92
N TYR A 383 -2.17 20.90 -4.89
CA TYR A 383 -1.94 20.09 -6.08
C TYR A 383 -3.22 19.36 -6.53
N TYR A 384 -4.17 20.06 -7.14
CA TYR A 384 -5.48 19.52 -7.51
C TYR A 384 -5.62 19.30 -9.01
N ILE A 385 -5.98 18.06 -9.42
CA ILE A 385 -6.26 17.69 -10.81
C ILE A 385 -7.69 17.16 -10.89
N GLN A 386 -8.44 17.58 -11.91
CA GLN A 386 -9.81 17.15 -12.12
C GLN A 386 -9.88 15.63 -12.35
N PRO A 387 -10.84 14.92 -11.73
CA PRO A 387 -11.22 13.59 -12.17
C PRO A 387 -11.42 13.55 -13.68
N THR A 388 -10.72 12.65 -14.36
CA THR A 388 -10.60 12.67 -15.82
C THR A 388 -10.92 11.31 -16.43
N LEU A 389 -11.73 11.32 -17.49
CA LEU A 389 -11.99 10.16 -18.34
C LEU A 389 -11.52 10.43 -19.76
N LEU A 390 -10.61 9.60 -20.26
CA LEU A 390 -10.08 9.60 -21.62
C LEU A 390 -10.64 8.41 -22.41
N GLN A 391 -11.17 8.66 -23.61
CA GLN A 391 -11.56 7.61 -24.56
C GLN A 391 -10.42 7.35 -25.54
N GLY A 392 -10.06 6.08 -25.76
CA GLY A 392 -9.02 5.72 -26.68
C GLY A 392 -8.96 4.21 -26.97
N HIS A 393 -7.76 3.71 -27.23
CA HIS A 393 -7.53 2.28 -27.48
C HIS A 393 -6.35 1.75 -26.67
N ASN A 394 -6.35 0.44 -26.40
CA ASN A 394 -5.44 -0.21 -25.45
C ASN A 394 -3.94 -0.04 -25.76
N LYS A 395 -3.55 0.35 -26.98
CA LYS A 395 -2.13 0.56 -27.36
C LYS A 395 -1.59 1.96 -27.01
N MET A 396 -2.45 2.90 -26.62
CA MET A 396 -2.01 4.21 -26.16
C MET A 396 -1.27 4.11 -24.82
N ARG A 397 -0.29 4.99 -24.59
CA ARG A 397 0.49 5.02 -23.34
C ARG A 397 -0.41 5.23 -22.11
N VAL A 398 -1.47 6.03 -22.23
CA VAL A 398 -2.45 6.24 -21.16
C VAL A 398 -3.21 4.97 -20.77
N PHE A 399 -3.20 3.91 -21.60
CA PHE A 399 -3.73 2.57 -21.28
C PHE A 399 -2.65 1.60 -20.79
N GLN A 400 -1.39 1.80 -21.13
CA GLN A 400 -0.31 0.86 -20.86
C GLN A 400 0.54 1.26 -19.65
N GLU A 401 0.73 2.56 -19.43
CA GLU A 401 1.62 3.09 -18.42
C GLU A 401 0.84 3.54 -17.17
N GLU A 402 1.44 3.38 -16.00
CA GLU A 402 0.84 3.78 -14.72
C GLU A 402 0.93 5.30 -14.53
N ILE A 403 -0.21 5.98 -14.59
CA ILE A 403 -0.32 7.43 -14.36
C ILE A 403 -0.27 7.74 -12.85
N PHE A 404 -0.96 6.93 -12.06
CA PHE A 404 -1.07 7.05 -10.61
C PHE A 404 -1.74 8.35 -10.16
N GLY A 405 -2.90 8.63 -10.74
CA GLY A 405 -3.69 9.85 -10.49
C GLY A 405 -5.13 9.68 -10.95
N PRO A 406 -5.97 10.72 -10.85
CA PRO A 406 -7.40 10.65 -11.11
C PRO A 406 -7.72 10.63 -12.62
N VAL A 407 -7.07 9.72 -13.34
CA VAL A 407 -7.19 9.58 -14.81
C VAL A 407 -7.51 8.14 -15.15
N ILE A 408 -8.68 7.92 -15.74
CA ILE A 408 -9.12 6.64 -16.29
C ILE A 408 -9.19 6.71 -17.82
N ALA A 409 -8.84 5.60 -18.45
CA ALA A 409 -8.88 5.45 -19.90
C ALA A 409 -9.90 4.36 -20.27
N VAL A 410 -10.85 4.68 -21.17
CA VAL A 410 -11.93 3.77 -21.54
C VAL A 410 -11.82 3.34 -22.99
N THR A 411 -12.06 2.04 -23.24
CA THR A 411 -12.18 1.44 -24.55
C THR A 411 -13.30 0.40 -24.57
N THR A 412 -13.67 -0.08 -25.76
CA THR A 412 -14.71 -1.10 -25.94
C THR A 412 -14.14 -2.49 -26.18
N PHE A 413 -14.97 -3.50 -26.00
CA PHE A 413 -14.76 -4.89 -26.42
C PHE A 413 -16.08 -5.50 -26.95
N LYS A 414 -15.99 -6.58 -27.71
CA LYS A 414 -17.15 -7.22 -28.38
C LYS A 414 -17.65 -8.48 -27.71
N ASP A 415 -16.74 -9.23 -27.07
CA ASP A 415 -17.06 -10.53 -26.46
C ASP A 415 -16.09 -10.85 -25.32
N GLU A 416 -16.34 -11.96 -24.62
CA GLU A 416 -15.53 -12.45 -23.50
C GLU A 416 -14.05 -12.63 -23.87
N ALA A 417 -13.78 -13.15 -25.08
CA ALA A 417 -12.43 -13.45 -25.53
C ALA A 417 -11.61 -12.16 -25.77
N GLU A 418 -12.22 -11.15 -26.40
CA GLU A 418 -11.59 -9.85 -26.60
C GLU A 418 -11.40 -9.09 -25.27
N ALA A 419 -12.41 -9.12 -24.38
CA ALA A 419 -12.28 -8.53 -23.05
C ALA A 419 -11.08 -9.11 -22.30
N LEU A 420 -10.92 -10.43 -22.30
CA LEU A 420 -9.81 -11.12 -21.66
C LEU A 420 -8.46 -10.78 -22.33
N ALA A 421 -8.43 -10.75 -23.65
CA ALA A 421 -7.22 -10.39 -24.41
C ALA A 421 -6.74 -8.97 -24.07
N ILE A 422 -7.65 -7.99 -24.06
CA ILE A 422 -7.34 -6.61 -23.67
C ILE A 422 -6.94 -6.52 -22.20
N ALA A 423 -7.64 -7.21 -21.31
CA ALA A 423 -7.34 -7.22 -19.88
C ALA A 423 -5.91 -7.66 -19.61
N ASN A 424 -5.46 -8.73 -20.28
CA ASN A 424 -4.13 -9.33 -20.10
C ASN A 424 -3.01 -8.64 -20.92
N ASP A 425 -3.36 -7.79 -21.90
CA ASP A 425 -2.40 -7.06 -22.73
C ASP A 425 -1.81 -5.83 -22.00
N THR A 426 -1.00 -6.13 -21.01
CA THR A 426 -0.25 -5.18 -20.17
C THR A 426 0.93 -5.89 -19.52
N GLU A 427 1.96 -5.13 -19.18
CA GLU A 427 3.10 -5.64 -18.40
C GLU A 427 2.77 -5.87 -16.91
N TYR A 428 1.65 -5.34 -16.44
CA TYR A 428 1.19 -5.41 -15.06
C TYR A 428 0.19 -6.55 -14.84
N GLY A 429 -0.02 -6.86 -13.57
CA GLY A 429 -0.99 -7.87 -13.14
C GLY A 429 -1.31 -7.78 -11.65
N LEU A 430 -1.64 -6.57 -11.16
CA LEU A 430 -1.90 -6.37 -9.74
C LEU A 430 -3.35 -6.67 -9.39
N GLY A 431 -4.30 -5.97 -10.01
CA GLY A 431 -5.73 -6.12 -9.76
C GLY A 431 -6.57 -6.10 -11.02
N ALA A 432 -7.83 -6.52 -10.90
CA ALA A 432 -8.85 -6.36 -11.93
C ALA A 432 -10.26 -6.36 -11.31
N GLY A 433 -11.20 -5.67 -11.95
CA GLY A 433 -12.63 -5.72 -11.66
C GLY A 433 -13.41 -6.36 -12.78
N VAL A 434 -14.43 -7.16 -12.43
CA VAL A 434 -15.37 -7.75 -13.40
C VAL A 434 -16.78 -7.51 -12.91
N TRP A 435 -17.62 -6.93 -13.77
CA TRP A 435 -19.00 -6.57 -13.47
C TRP A 435 -19.93 -7.27 -14.42
N THR A 436 -20.71 -8.20 -13.91
CA THR A 436 -21.69 -9.00 -14.63
C THR A 436 -22.68 -9.63 -13.65
N ARG A 437 -23.88 -9.90 -14.11
CA ARG A 437 -24.90 -10.66 -13.35
C ARG A 437 -24.73 -12.19 -13.54
N ASP A 438 -23.96 -12.61 -14.57
CA ASP A 438 -23.67 -14.02 -14.83
C ASP A 438 -22.49 -14.52 -13.98
N GLN A 439 -22.80 -15.35 -12.99
CA GLN A 439 -21.81 -15.96 -12.08
C GLN A 439 -20.79 -16.84 -12.81
N ASN A 440 -21.19 -17.53 -13.88
CA ASN A 440 -20.28 -18.39 -14.64
C ASN A 440 -19.28 -17.56 -15.45
N LEU A 441 -19.75 -16.47 -16.06
CA LEU A 441 -18.91 -15.52 -16.76
C LEU A 441 -17.93 -14.86 -15.77
N ALA A 442 -18.43 -14.39 -14.63
CA ALA A 442 -17.60 -13.81 -13.57
C ALA A 442 -16.48 -14.74 -13.12
N TYR A 443 -16.80 -16.04 -12.90
CA TYR A 443 -15.82 -17.03 -12.49
C TYR A 443 -14.78 -17.30 -13.59
N ARG A 444 -15.20 -17.49 -14.86
CA ARG A 444 -14.28 -17.72 -15.98
C ARG A 444 -13.32 -16.53 -16.17
N MET A 445 -13.85 -15.31 -16.19
CA MET A 445 -13.03 -14.10 -16.29
C MET A 445 -12.06 -14.01 -15.12
N GLY A 446 -12.54 -14.16 -13.89
CA GLY A 446 -11.71 -14.10 -12.68
C GLY A 446 -10.58 -15.13 -12.65
N ARG A 447 -10.78 -16.32 -13.25
CA ARG A 447 -9.75 -17.36 -13.33
C ARG A 447 -8.73 -17.15 -14.44
N ASN A 448 -9.09 -16.44 -15.51
CA ASN A 448 -8.26 -16.28 -16.70
C ASN A 448 -7.56 -14.91 -16.79
N ILE A 449 -7.96 -13.91 -15.99
CA ILE A 449 -7.24 -12.64 -15.88
C ILE A 449 -5.94 -12.85 -15.11
N GLU A 450 -4.82 -12.40 -15.69
CA GLU A 450 -3.48 -12.53 -15.14
C GLU A 450 -3.18 -11.43 -14.12
N ALA A 451 -3.93 -11.42 -13.01
CA ALA A 451 -3.73 -10.51 -11.90
C ALA A 451 -3.86 -11.21 -10.55
N GLY A 452 -3.22 -10.66 -9.54
CA GLY A 452 -3.16 -11.29 -8.22
C GLY A 452 -4.42 -11.10 -7.38
N ARG A 453 -5.18 -10.01 -7.60
CA ARG A 453 -6.45 -9.73 -6.95
C ARG A 453 -7.54 -9.45 -7.99
N ILE A 454 -8.61 -10.25 -7.95
CA ILE A 454 -9.79 -10.03 -8.79
C ILE A 454 -10.98 -9.71 -7.90
N TRP A 455 -11.65 -8.61 -8.21
CA TRP A 455 -12.91 -8.22 -7.60
C TRP A 455 -14.05 -8.53 -8.55
N ILE A 456 -15.06 -9.23 -8.06
CA ILE A 456 -16.30 -9.52 -8.79
C ILE A 456 -17.42 -8.68 -8.18
N ASN A 457 -18.02 -7.81 -8.98
CA ASN A 457 -19.14 -6.95 -8.55
C ASN A 457 -18.85 -6.07 -7.32
N CYS A 458 -17.57 -5.76 -7.09
CA CYS A 458 -17.08 -4.82 -6.11
C CYS A 458 -15.69 -4.34 -6.53
N TYR A 459 -15.11 -3.37 -5.81
CA TYR A 459 -13.74 -2.93 -5.97
C TYR A 459 -13.19 -2.36 -4.65
N HIS A 460 -11.88 -2.22 -4.51
CA HIS A 460 -11.19 -1.65 -3.34
C HIS A 460 -11.52 -2.29 -1.97
N ALA A 461 -11.91 -3.56 -1.95
CA ALA A 461 -12.03 -4.30 -0.70
C ALA A 461 -10.69 -4.96 -0.34
N TYR A 462 -10.10 -4.60 0.81
CA TYR A 462 -8.78 -5.08 1.27
C TYR A 462 -8.84 -5.76 2.64
N PRO A 463 -9.64 -6.81 2.82
CA PRO A 463 -9.68 -7.48 4.10
C PRO A 463 -8.34 -8.15 4.43
N ALA A 464 -7.90 -8.07 5.68
CA ALA A 464 -6.61 -8.58 6.13
C ALA A 464 -6.41 -10.10 5.89
N HIS A 465 -7.50 -10.86 5.79
CA HIS A 465 -7.50 -12.31 5.58
C HIS A 465 -7.51 -12.74 4.10
N ALA A 466 -7.43 -11.80 3.16
CA ALA A 466 -7.38 -12.12 1.72
C ALA A 466 -6.01 -11.72 1.15
N ALA A 467 -5.30 -12.67 0.53
CA ALA A 467 -3.97 -12.44 0.00
C ALA A 467 -3.95 -11.36 -1.08
N PHE A 468 -2.96 -10.48 -1.03
CA PHE A 468 -2.75 -9.39 -1.96
C PHE A 468 -1.35 -9.46 -2.58
N GLY A 469 -1.21 -9.11 -3.85
CA GLY A 469 0.09 -9.05 -4.54
C GLY A 469 -0.06 -9.27 -6.04
N GLY A 470 1.00 -8.97 -6.78
CA GLY A 470 0.98 -8.91 -8.24
C GLY A 470 1.37 -10.20 -8.95
N TYR A 471 1.02 -10.22 -10.23
CA TYR A 471 1.59 -11.05 -11.29
C TYR A 471 2.49 -10.16 -12.15
N LYS A 472 3.26 -10.75 -13.06
CA LYS A 472 4.09 -10.02 -14.04
C LYS A 472 4.98 -8.97 -13.34
N LYS A 473 5.00 -7.71 -13.84
CA LYS A 473 5.80 -6.62 -13.26
C LYS A 473 5.16 -5.91 -12.06
N SER A 474 4.04 -6.42 -11.56
CA SER A 474 3.37 -5.84 -10.39
C SER A 474 3.87 -6.38 -9.05
N GLY A 475 4.80 -7.32 -9.05
CA GLY A 475 5.49 -7.67 -7.81
C GLY A 475 5.78 -9.15 -7.62
N ILE A 476 6.49 -9.44 -6.51
CA ILE A 476 6.89 -10.78 -6.08
C ILE A 476 6.54 -10.93 -4.60
N GLY A 477 5.89 -12.03 -4.26
CA GLY A 477 5.39 -12.29 -2.91
C GLY A 477 3.92 -11.95 -2.76
N ARG A 478 3.45 -11.98 -1.52
CA ARG A 478 2.08 -11.60 -1.15
C ARG A 478 2.11 -10.78 0.12
N GLU A 479 1.25 -9.77 0.17
CA GLU A 479 0.93 -9.00 1.36
C GLU A 479 -0.38 -9.53 1.95
N THR A 480 -0.67 -9.17 3.20
CA THR A 480 -1.86 -9.61 3.93
C THR A 480 -1.98 -11.15 4.05
N HIS A 481 -3.11 -11.67 4.56
CA HIS A 481 -3.33 -13.10 4.75
C HIS A 481 -2.23 -13.80 5.60
N LYS A 482 -2.56 -14.90 6.25
CA LYS A 482 -1.61 -15.67 7.10
C LYS A 482 -0.33 -16.13 6.37
N MET A 483 -0.39 -16.27 5.04
CA MET A 483 0.78 -16.63 4.23
C MET A 483 1.91 -15.59 4.31
N MET A 484 1.59 -14.34 4.68
CA MET A 484 2.59 -13.29 4.87
C MET A 484 3.61 -13.64 5.97
N LEU A 485 3.22 -14.41 6.98
CA LEU A 485 4.15 -14.88 8.02
C LEU A 485 5.33 -15.68 7.44
N ASN A 486 5.09 -16.46 6.37
CA ASN A 486 6.13 -17.24 5.71
C ASN A 486 7.24 -16.37 5.10
N HIS A 487 6.94 -15.11 4.80
CA HIS A 487 7.92 -14.15 4.29
C HIS A 487 8.81 -13.53 5.37
N TYR A 488 8.45 -13.71 6.66
CA TYR A 488 9.19 -13.22 7.83
C TYR A 488 9.76 -14.33 8.69
N GLN A 489 9.68 -15.58 8.21
CA GLN A 489 10.13 -16.77 8.95
C GLN A 489 10.95 -17.69 8.05
N ASN A 490 11.90 -18.40 8.66
CA ASN A 490 12.55 -19.58 8.09
C ASN A 490 11.96 -20.83 8.71
N THR A 491 11.83 -21.89 7.93
CA THR A 491 11.46 -23.20 8.46
C THR A 491 12.74 -23.95 8.86
N LYS A 492 12.88 -24.23 10.16
CA LYS A 492 13.93 -25.10 10.66
C LYS A 492 13.41 -26.53 10.73
N ASN A 493 14.15 -27.45 10.12
CA ASN A 493 13.93 -28.89 10.34
C ASN A 493 14.85 -29.38 11.45
N LEU A 494 14.27 -30.09 12.42
CA LEU A 494 15.00 -30.83 13.45
C LEU A 494 14.71 -32.31 13.27
N LEU A 495 15.76 -33.09 12.93
CA LEU A 495 15.67 -34.51 12.78
C LEU A 495 16.26 -35.18 14.02
N ILE A 496 15.51 -36.05 14.66
CA ILE A 496 15.91 -36.74 15.90
C ILE A 496 15.86 -38.24 15.66
N SER A 497 17.01 -38.92 15.82
CA SER A 497 17.06 -40.38 15.89
C SER A 497 17.00 -40.86 17.34
N TYR A 498 16.16 -41.83 17.62
CA TYR A 498 16.07 -42.55 18.87
C TYR A 498 16.85 -43.86 18.84
N ASP A 499 17.46 -44.22 17.66
CA ASP A 499 18.31 -45.40 17.52
C ASP A 499 19.65 -45.15 18.20
N VAL A 500 20.07 -46.08 19.05
CA VAL A 500 21.34 -46.03 19.79
C VAL A 500 22.45 -46.85 19.10
N ASN A 501 22.11 -47.54 18.01
CA ASN A 501 23.08 -48.36 17.27
C ASN A 501 23.95 -47.49 16.33
N PRO A 502 25.19 -47.90 16.06
CA PRO A 502 26.01 -47.25 15.03
C PRO A 502 25.34 -47.30 13.66
N LEU A 503 25.54 -46.24 12.86
CA LEU A 503 25.00 -46.15 11.50
C LEU A 503 25.66 -47.17 10.50
N GLY A 504 26.77 -47.74 10.85
CA GLY A 504 27.44 -48.79 10.08
C GLY A 504 28.13 -48.35 8.78
N PHE A 505 28.43 -47.06 8.63
CA PHE A 505 29.10 -46.52 7.46
C PHE A 505 30.63 -46.50 7.59
N PHE A 506 31.19 -46.62 8.80
CA PHE A 506 32.62 -46.58 9.06
C PHE A 506 33.05 -47.68 10.03
#